data_059d5b09f9ba68bb9e37cd841fa1cb5e
#
_entry.id   059d5b09f9ba68bb9e37cd841fa1cb5e
#
_cell.length_a   1.000
_cell.length_b   1.000
_cell.length_c   1.000
_cell.angle_alpha   90.00
_cell.angle_beta   90.00
_cell.angle_gamma   90.00
#
_symmetry.space_group_name_H-M   'P 1'
#
loop_
_entity.id
_entity.type
_entity.pdbx_description
1 polymer ?
#
loop_
_entity_poly.entity_id
_entity_poly.type
_entity_poly.pdbx_seq_one_letter_code
_entity_poly.pdbx_strand_id
1 'polypeptide(L)'
;FFFFFLAKFQLDKGKPDLALKALEKARLVAISDNNIELVKLRIIQLDLSQGKYADAEKKLSGYKPVFFPAGYAEAQGDLALANAKRGDAATFYLSAINQLASNAGSRALLELKLTEAGGKVGSTQTEIR
;
A
#
# COMPACT_ATOMS: atom_id res chain seq x y z
N PHE A 1 -10.40 15.26 -5.93
CA PHE A 1 -10.00 14.14 -6.81
C PHE A 1 -9.20 14.56 -8.04
N PHE A 2 -9.23 15.83 -8.40
CA PHE A 2 -8.46 16.32 -9.55
C PHE A 2 -6.96 15.97 -9.45
N PHE A 3 -6.36 16.21 -8.28
CA PHE A 3 -4.92 15.94 -8.11
C PHE A 3 -4.59 14.46 -8.10
N PHE A 4 -5.50 13.61 -7.63
CA PHE A 4 -5.32 12.16 -7.74
C PHE A 4 -5.35 11.72 -9.20
N PHE A 5 -6.29 12.23 -9.96
CA PHE A 5 -6.41 11.94 -11.38
C PHE A 5 -5.16 12.39 -12.13
N LEU A 6 -4.69 13.60 -11.83
CA LEU A 6 -3.47 14.15 -12.43
C LEU A 6 -2.24 13.30 -12.06
N ALA A 7 -2.13 12.86 -10.80
CA ALA A 7 -1.03 12.03 -10.37
C ALA A 7 -1.00 10.70 -11.14
N LYS A 8 -2.14 10.05 -11.28
CA LYS A 8 -2.25 8.82 -12.06
C LYS A 8 -1.86 9.03 -13.51
N PHE A 9 -2.35 10.11 -14.11
CA PHE A 9 -2.03 10.46 -15.49
C PHE A 9 -0.52 10.65 -15.66
N GLN A 10 0.14 11.39 -14.76
CA GLN A 10 1.58 11.60 -14.84
C GLN A 10 2.36 10.31 -14.65
N LEU A 11 1.89 9.45 -13.76
CA LEU A 11 2.53 8.15 -13.52
C LEU A 11 2.43 7.26 -14.77
N ASP A 12 1.25 7.23 -15.41
CA ASP A 12 1.02 6.47 -16.64
C ASP A 12 1.90 6.98 -17.79
N LYS A 13 2.26 8.27 -17.77
CA LYS A 13 3.19 8.87 -18.71
C LYS A 13 4.66 8.65 -18.36
N GLY A 14 4.95 7.93 -17.29
CA GLY A 14 6.32 7.70 -16.85
C GLY A 14 6.97 8.91 -16.21
N LYS A 15 6.18 9.79 -15.59
CA LYS A 15 6.67 11.02 -14.94
C LYS A 15 6.38 10.99 -13.44
N PRO A 16 7.10 10.13 -12.67
CA PRO A 16 6.82 9.96 -11.24
C PRO A 16 7.03 11.24 -10.41
N ASP A 17 7.99 12.09 -10.79
CA ASP A 17 8.22 13.33 -10.07
C ASP A 17 7.03 14.29 -10.14
N LEU A 18 6.38 14.36 -11.31
CA LEU A 18 5.18 15.16 -11.48
C LEU A 18 3.99 14.53 -10.76
N ALA A 19 3.93 13.20 -10.72
CA ALA A 19 2.91 12.48 -9.96
C ALA A 19 3.04 12.81 -8.46
N LEU A 20 4.26 12.82 -7.93
CA LEU A 20 4.52 13.18 -6.54
C LEU A 20 4.06 14.60 -6.23
N LYS A 21 4.38 15.55 -7.11
CA LYS A 21 3.94 16.94 -6.94
C LYS A 21 2.42 17.07 -6.91
N ALA A 22 1.73 16.33 -7.77
CA ALA A 22 0.27 16.32 -7.78
C ALA A 22 -0.29 15.76 -6.48
N LEU A 23 0.29 14.70 -5.93
CA LEU A 23 -0.12 14.12 -4.66
C LEU A 23 0.13 15.07 -3.48
N GLU A 24 1.25 15.79 -3.49
CA GLU A 24 1.55 16.79 -2.46
C GLU A 24 0.53 17.92 -2.48
N LYS A 25 0.10 18.36 -3.67
CA LYS A 25 -0.99 19.34 -3.79
C LYS A 25 -2.31 18.79 -3.29
N ALA A 26 -2.62 17.53 -3.57
CA ALA A 26 -3.80 16.87 -3.04
C ALA A 26 -3.80 16.89 -1.51
N ARG A 27 -2.63 16.64 -0.89
CA ARG A 27 -2.45 16.69 0.55
C ARG A 27 -2.78 18.06 1.14
N LEU A 28 -2.33 19.12 0.45
CA LEU A 28 -2.54 20.49 0.92
C LEU A 28 -4.01 20.92 0.85
N VAL A 29 -4.77 20.42 -0.11
CA VAL A 29 -6.19 20.78 -0.28
C VAL A 29 -7.15 19.77 0.34
N ALA A 30 -6.64 18.69 0.89
CA ALA A 30 -7.47 17.68 1.53
C ALA A 30 -8.04 18.23 2.84
N ILE A 31 -9.36 18.16 2.99
CA ILE A 31 -10.06 18.69 4.16
C ILE A 31 -10.61 17.61 5.07
N SER A 32 -10.66 16.36 4.63
CA SER A 32 -11.12 15.23 5.44
C SER A 32 -9.96 14.31 5.80
N ASP A 33 -10.02 13.74 6.99
CA ASP A 33 -8.98 12.79 7.46
C ASP A 33 -8.85 11.59 6.54
N ASN A 34 -9.96 11.13 5.97
CA ASN A 34 -9.99 10.06 4.99
C ASN A 34 -9.12 10.41 3.77
N ASN A 35 -9.33 11.59 3.19
CA ASN A 35 -8.56 12.02 2.03
C ASN A 35 -7.09 12.23 2.38
N ILE A 36 -6.79 12.74 3.55
CA ILE A 36 -5.42 12.93 4.03
C ILE A 36 -4.71 11.57 4.11
N GLU A 37 -5.36 10.59 4.72
CA GLU A 37 -4.78 9.24 4.85
C GLU A 37 -4.55 8.60 3.47
N LEU A 38 -5.50 8.75 2.55
CA LEU A 38 -5.36 8.22 1.20
C LEU A 38 -4.18 8.85 0.46
N VAL A 39 -4.02 10.16 0.56
CA VAL A 39 -2.87 10.85 -0.06
C VAL A 39 -1.55 10.33 0.49
N LYS A 40 -1.46 10.20 1.81
CA LYS A 40 -0.25 9.68 2.46
C LYS A 40 0.07 8.26 1.97
N LEU A 41 -0.95 7.41 1.85
CA LEU A 41 -0.77 6.06 1.35
C LEU A 41 -0.26 6.06 -0.09
N ARG A 42 -0.82 6.91 -0.95
CA ARG A 42 -0.38 7.01 -2.36
C ARG A 42 1.06 7.47 -2.48
N ILE A 43 1.48 8.40 -1.63
CA ILE A 43 2.88 8.87 -1.60
C ILE A 43 3.81 7.71 -1.20
N ILE A 44 3.44 6.94 -0.18
CA ILE A 44 4.22 5.77 0.24
C ILE A 44 4.33 4.74 -0.89
N GLN A 45 3.23 4.46 -1.56
CA GLN A 45 3.21 3.53 -2.70
C GLN A 45 4.12 4.02 -3.82
N LEU A 46 4.14 5.32 -4.06
CA LEU A 46 5.02 5.91 -5.07
C LEU A 46 6.50 5.77 -4.67
N ASP A 47 6.83 6.03 -3.41
CA ASP A 47 8.20 5.83 -2.90
C ASP A 47 8.65 4.39 -3.13
N LEU A 48 7.79 3.42 -2.80
CA LEU A 48 8.10 2.00 -3.00
C LEU A 48 8.33 1.67 -4.48
N SER A 49 7.52 2.23 -5.36
CA SER A 49 7.66 1.98 -6.81
C SER A 49 8.94 2.57 -7.39
N GLN A 50 9.49 3.60 -6.75
CA GLN A 50 10.74 4.24 -7.17
C GLN A 50 11.98 3.66 -6.46
N GLY A 51 11.81 2.67 -5.59
CA GLY A 51 12.91 2.11 -4.83
C GLY A 51 13.37 2.98 -3.66
N LYS A 52 12.58 3.98 -3.26
CA LYS A 52 12.87 4.86 -2.12
C LYS A 52 12.42 4.20 -0.82
N TYR A 53 13.04 3.07 -0.50
CA TYR A 53 12.59 2.23 0.62
C TYR A 53 12.80 2.88 1.99
N ALA A 54 13.89 3.61 2.17
CA ALA A 54 14.14 4.33 3.42
C ALA A 54 13.09 5.41 3.67
N ASP A 55 12.69 6.14 2.61
CA ASP A 55 11.65 7.16 2.71
C ASP A 55 10.30 6.54 3.03
N ALA A 56 9.97 5.42 2.37
CA ALA A 56 8.75 4.68 2.64
C ALA A 56 8.71 4.17 4.08
N GLU A 57 9.80 3.59 4.56
CA GLU A 57 9.91 3.10 5.94
C GLU A 57 9.66 4.22 6.94
N LYS A 58 10.25 5.37 6.72
CA LYS A 58 10.10 6.53 7.59
C LYS A 58 8.65 6.99 7.68
N LYS A 59 7.95 7.00 6.55
CA LYS A 59 6.54 7.40 6.49
C LYS A 59 5.61 6.34 7.09
N LEU A 60 5.95 5.06 6.94
CA LEU A 60 5.17 3.96 7.50
C LEU A 60 5.35 3.85 9.02
N SER A 61 6.53 4.22 9.52
CA SER A 61 6.86 4.09 10.94
C SER A 61 5.99 4.99 11.80
N GLY A 62 5.35 4.40 12.81
CA GLY A 62 4.53 5.15 13.75
C GLY A 62 3.17 5.63 13.24
N TYR A 63 2.83 5.36 12.00
CA TYR A 63 1.54 5.74 11.45
C TYR A 63 0.52 4.62 11.64
N LYS A 64 -0.64 4.96 12.22
CA LYS A 64 -1.74 4.02 12.44
C LYS A 64 -2.89 4.36 11.51
N PRO A 65 -3.18 3.54 10.51
CA PRO A 65 -4.26 3.82 9.56
C PRO A 65 -5.62 3.61 10.22
N VAL A 66 -6.57 4.46 9.86
CA VAL A 66 -7.95 4.36 10.33
C VAL A 66 -8.88 3.97 9.18
N PHE A 67 -8.68 4.58 8.01
CA PHE A 67 -9.58 4.44 6.87
C PHE A 67 -9.11 3.43 5.83
N PHE A 68 -7.81 3.22 5.71
CA PHE A 68 -7.23 2.35 4.69
C PHE A 68 -6.25 1.34 5.29
N PRO A 69 -6.68 0.54 6.28
CA PRO A 69 -5.76 -0.39 6.95
C PRO A 69 -5.22 -1.48 6.02
N ALA A 70 -6.03 -1.95 5.07
CA ALA A 70 -5.58 -2.97 4.11
C ALA A 70 -4.48 -2.44 3.20
N GLY A 71 -4.67 -1.23 2.65
CA GLY A 71 -3.66 -0.60 1.79
C GLY A 71 -2.36 -0.33 2.52
N TYR A 72 -2.45 0.08 3.77
CA TYR A 72 -1.29 0.32 4.62
C TYR A 72 -0.53 -0.99 4.90
N ALA A 73 -1.24 -2.06 5.21
CA ALA A 73 -0.63 -3.38 5.44
C ALA A 73 0.03 -3.90 4.15
N GLU A 74 -0.60 -3.70 3.01
CA GLU A 74 -0.01 -4.05 1.71
C GLU A 74 1.31 -3.31 1.48
N ALA A 75 1.35 -2.01 1.77
CA ALA A 75 2.57 -1.22 1.64
C ALA A 75 3.68 -1.72 2.57
N GLN A 76 3.34 -2.09 3.79
CA GLN A 76 4.29 -2.71 4.72
C GLN A 76 4.83 -4.03 4.18
N GLY A 77 3.97 -4.83 3.56
CA GLY A 77 4.38 -6.07 2.91
C GLY A 77 5.33 -5.83 1.74
N ASP A 78 5.02 -4.85 0.90
CA ASP A 78 5.87 -4.48 -0.23
C ASP A 78 7.25 -4.02 0.24
N LEU A 79 7.31 -3.24 1.31
CA LEU A 79 8.58 -2.80 1.89
C LEU A 79 9.37 -3.98 2.45
N ALA A 80 8.72 -4.87 3.19
CA ALA A 80 9.37 -6.05 3.75
C ALA A 80 9.94 -6.94 2.65
N LEU A 81 9.18 -7.15 1.57
CA LEU A 81 9.64 -7.95 0.44
C LEU A 81 10.85 -7.32 -0.24
N ALA A 82 10.85 -5.99 -0.39
CA ALA A 82 11.99 -5.26 -0.96
C ALA A 82 13.25 -5.42 -0.10
N ASN A 83 13.09 -5.58 1.21
CA ASN A 83 14.18 -5.81 2.15
C ASN A 83 14.49 -7.30 2.35
N ALA A 84 13.97 -8.16 1.48
CA ALA A 84 14.17 -9.62 1.52
C ALA A 84 13.62 -10.28 2.80
N LYS A 85 12.68 -9.65 3.47
CA LYS A 85 12.01 -10.19 4.66
C LYS A 85 10.70 -10.87 4.25
N ARG A 86 10.82 -12.01 3.61
CA ARG A 86 9.68 -12.71 3.00
C ARG A 86 8.62 -13.13 4.03
N GLY A 87 9.04 -13.63 5.18
CA GLY A 87 8.12 -14.02 6.24
C GLY A 87 7.29 -12.85 6.75
N ASP A 88 7.93 -11.71 6.96
CA ASP A 88 7.24 -10.49 7.38
C ASP A 88 6.30 -10.01 6.28
N ALA A 89 6.75 -10.05 5.03
CA ALA A 89 5.91 -9.66 3.89
C ALA A 89 4.65 -10.51 3.83
N ALA A 90 4.77 -11.82 3.97
CA ALA A 90 3.63 -12.74 3.97
C ALA A 90 2.64 -12.39 5.09
N THR A 91 3.14 -12.08 6.28
CA THR A 91 2.31 -11.69 7.42
C THR A 91 1.54 -10.41 7.12
N PHE A 92 2.19 -9.40 6.55
CA PHE A 92 1.52 -8.15 6.20
C PHE A 92 0.48 -8.33 5.10
N TYR A 93 0.79 -9.12 4.06
CA TYR A 93 -0.18 -9.37 2.99
C TYR A 93 -1.39 -10.14 3.51
N LEU A 94 -1.18 -11.11 4.38
CA LEU A 94 -2.29 -11.85 4.98
C LEU A 94 -3.15 -10.92 5.83
N SER A 95 -2.53 -10.04 6.60
CA SER A 95 -3.25 -9.01 7.36
C SER A 95 -4.09 -8.13 6.45
N ALA A 96 -3.53 -7.70 5.32
CA ALA A 96 -4.25 -6.88 4.35
C ALA A 96 -5.47 -7.64 3.79
N ILE A 97 -5.30 -8.90 3.43
CA ILE A 97 -6.39 -9.73 2.92
C ILE A 97 -7.51 -9.87 3.95
N ASN A 98 -7.15 -10.09 5.21
CA ASN A 98 -8.13 -10.26 6.27
C ASN A 98 -8.94 -9.00 6.58
N GLN A 99 -8.44 -7.84 6.18
CA GLN A 99 -9.12 -6.56 6.36
C GLN A 99 -9.99 -6.17 5.16
N LEU A 100 -9.96 -6.96 4.08
CA LEU A 100 -10.78 -6.71 2.90
C LEU A 100 -12.06 -7.53 2.93
N ALA A 101 -13.13 -6.98 2.32
CA ALA A 101 -14.31 -7.76 2.03
C ALA A 101 -13.95 -8.89 1.04
N SER A 102 -14.64 -10.02 1.13
CA SER A 102 -14.38 -11.20 0.30
C SER A 102 -14.50 -10.91 -1.20
N ASN A 103 -15.27 -9.90 -1.57
CA ASN A 103 -15.50 -9.50 -2.97
C ASN A 103 -14.71 -8.25 -3.39
N ALA A 104 -13.73 -7.81 -2.58
CA ALA A 104 -12.93 -6.65 -2.92
C ALA A 104 -12.08 -6.93 -4.16
N GLY A 105 -12.05 -5.99 -5.10
CA GLY A 105 -11.32 -6.15 -6.35
C GLY A 105 -9.82 -6.29 -6.19
N SER A 106 -9.25 -5.72 -5.13
CA SER A 106 -7.82 -5.79 -4.85
C SER A 106 -7.39 -7.10 -4.19
N ARG A 107 -8.34 -7.95 -3.79
CA ARG A 107 -8.04 -9.19 -3.08
C ARG A 107 -7.18 -10.15 -3.92
N ALA A 108 -7.49 -10.31 -5.19
CA ALA A 108 -6.76 -11.22 -6.07
C ALA A 108 -5.27 -10.84 -6.18
N LEU A 109 -4.98 -9.55 -6.29
CA LEU A 109 -3.60 -9.07 -6.35
C LEU A 109 -2.86 -9.35 -5.03
N LEU A 110 -3.53 -9.13 -3.89
CA LEU A 110 -2.94 -9.40 -2.59
C LEU A 110 -2.68 -10.89 -2.38
N GLU A 111 -3.57 -11.75 -2.85
CA GLU A 111 -3.37 -13.20 -2.79
C GLU A 111 -2.17 -13.63 -3.62
N LEU A 112 -1.98 -12.99 -4.79
CA LEU A 112 -0.81 -13.23 -5.62
C LEU A 112 0.47 -12.79 -4.90
N LYS A 113 0.48 -11.60 -4.31
CA LYS A 113 1.60 -11.08 -3.53
C LYS A 113 1.94 -12.00 -2.35
N LEU A 114 0.92 -12.48 -1.65
CA LEU A 114 1.10 -13.41 -0.55
C LEU A 114 1.79 -14.69 -1.02
N THR A 115 1.33 -15.24 -2.13
CA THR A 115 1.92 -16.45 -2.72
C THR A 115 3.38 -16.21 -3.11
N GLU A 116 3.69 -15.08 -3.73
CA GLU A 116 5.06 -14.73 -4.11
C GLU A 116 5.97 -14.57 -2.90
N ALA A 117 5.43 -14.14 -1.77
CA ALA A 117 6.17 -14.04 -0.52
C ALA A 117 6.31 -15.40 0.19
N GLY A 118 5.74 -16.46 -0.36
CA GLY A 118 5.82 -17.80 0.20
C GLY A 118 4.72 -18.16 1.18
N GLY A 119 3.70 -17.30 1.31
CA GLY A 119 2.54 -17.57 2.15
C GLY A 119 1.43 -18.29 1.39
N LYS A 120 0.37 -18.61 2.11
CA LYS A 120 -0.81 -19.25 1.53
C LYS A 120 -2.07 -18.59 2.07
N VAL A 121 -3.03 -18.36 1.19
CA VAL A 121 -4.35 -17.86 1.58
C VAL A 121 -5.00 -18.91 2.49
N GLY A 122 -5.55 -18.44 3.62
CA GLY A 122 -6.22 -19.32 4.55
C GLY A 122 -5.29 -20.23 5.36
N SER A 123 -3.99 -19.95 5.39
CA SER A 123 -3.03 -20.76 6.16
C SER A 123 -3.40 -20.86 7.64
N THR A 124 -3.89 -19.78 8.23
CA THR A 124 -4.37 -19.79 9.62
C THR A 124 -5.58 -20.69 9.79
N GLN A 125 -6.48 -20.70 8.81
CA GLN A 125 -7.66 -21.56 8.83
C GLN A 125 -7.30 -23.03 8.68
N THR A 126 -6.27 -23.31 7.91
CA THR A 126 -5.77 -24.67 7.72
C THR A 126 -5.21 -25.25 9.01
N GLU A 127 -4.57 -24.43 9.82
CA GLU A 127 -4.01 -24.85 11.11
C GLU A 127 -5.10 -25.17 12.14
N ILE A 128 -6.27 -24.56 12.02
CA ILE A 128 -7.39 -24.75 12.94
C ILE A 128 -8.10 -26.07 12.67
N ARG A 129 -7.98 -26.60 11.49
CA ARG A 129 -8.56 -27.86 11.10
C ARG A 129 -7.70 -29.02 11.57
#